data_ef4cd6e2408651dc080cb4e66fc9f202
#
_entry.id   ef4cd6e2408651dc080cb4e66fc9f202
#
_cell.length_a   1.000
_cell.length_b   1.000
_cell.length_c   1.000
_cell.angle_alpha   90.00
_cell.angle_beta   90.00
_cell.angle_gamma   90.00
#
_symmetry.space_group_name_H-M   'P 1'
#
loop_
_entity.id
_entity.type
_entity.pdbx_description
1 polymer ?
#
loop_
_entity_poly.entity_id
_entity_poly.type
_entity_poly.pdbx_seq_one_letter_code
_entity_poly.pdbx_strand_id
1 'polypeptide(L)'
;MQNDKGEKTAYSRSDRQIRRNDLLLIGGLALLYVILLIIPNVTAVKPKSPALLIQVDGKEYGTYPLTTDRDIEINDSNVCRIQNGKVKMISADCPDQICIQESAIDENGGTIVCLPNKIVLSIVDAKESEGGELDGVAR
;
A
#
# COMPACT_ATOMS: atom_id res chain seq x y z
N MET A 1 16.07 62.03 32.35
CA MET A 1 17.07 61.07 31.89
C MET A 1 17.06 59.89 32.83
N GLN A 2 16.16 58.87 32.60
CA GLN A 2 16.26 57.54 33.24
C GLN A 2 15.00 56.75 32.88
N ASN A 3 15.05 55.94 31.83
CA ASN A 3 14.18 54.73 31.74
C ASN A 3 14.50 53.85 30.55
N ASP A 4 15.75 53.81 30.10
CA ASP A 4 16.11 53.00 28.90
C ASP A 4 16.71 51.61 29.23
N LYS A 5 16.91 51.27 30.52
CA LYS A 5 17.50 49.97 30.90
C LYS A 5 16.49 48.86 31.22
N GLY A 6 15.22 49.20 31.49
CA GLY A 6 14.20 48.21 31.82
C GLY A 6 13.54 47.57 30.62
N GLU A 7 13.42 48.28 29.52
CA GLU A 7 12.70 47.87 28.34
C GLU A 7 13.47 46.84 27.47
N LYS A 8 14.79 47.00 27.42
CA LYS A 8 15.66 46.08 26.64
C LYS A 8 15.81 44.69 27.25
N THR A 9 15.63 44.55 28.57
CA THR A 9 15.73 43.23 29.24
C THR A 9 14.46 42.42 29.16
N ALA A 10 13.29 43.05 29.09
CA ALA A 10 11.99 42.39 28.93
C ALA A 10 11.82 41.83 27.52
N TYR A 11 12.23 42.56 26.48
CA TYR A 11 12.18 42.14 25.07
C TYR A 11 13.08 40.92 24.82
N SER A 12 14.30 40.91 25.34
CA SER A 12 15.23 39.77 25.16
C SER A 12 14.78 38.49 25.83
N ARG A 13 13.96 38.57 26.88
CA ARG A 13 13.46 37.38 27.59
C ARG A 13 12.28 36.76 26.85
N SER A 14 11.42 37.58 26.24
CA SER A 14 10.30 37.14 25.40
C SER A 14 10.78 36.41 24.13
N ASP A 15 11.76 36.97 23.43
CA ASP A 15 12.33 36.35 22.22
C ASP A 15 12.96 34.98 22.46
N ARG A 16 13.58 34.79 23.62
CA ARG A 16 14.23 33.53 23.98
C ARG A 16 13.20 32.45 24.33
N GLN A 17 12.08 32.85 24.90
CA GLN A 17 10.99 31.91 25.23
C GLN A 17 10.19 31.51 23.98
N ILE A 18 9.95 32.45 23.06
CA ILE A 18 9.32 32.20 21.74
C ILE A 18 10.18 31.23 20.96
N ARG A 19 11.47 31.42 20.84
CA ARG A 19 12.38 30.53 20.14
C ARG A 19 12.41 29.09 20.70
N ARG A 20 12.30 28.94 22.02
CA ARG A 20 12.25 27.60 22.65
C ARG A 20 10.94 26.89 22.34
N ASN A 21 9.82 27.60 22.36
CA ASN A 21 8.51 27.02 22.00
C ASN A 21 8.43 26.69 20.51
N ASP A 22 8.98 27.51 19.64
CA ASP A 22 9.07 27.27 18.21
C ASP A 22 9.92 26.03 17.89
N LEU A 23 11.06 25.89 18.57
CA LEU A 23 11.92 24.72 18.43
C LEU A 23 11.22 23.45 18.90
N LEU A 24 10.42 23.50 19.96
CA LEU A 24 9.63 22.36 20.44
C LEU A 24 8.49 22.02 19.46
N LEU A 25 7.86 23.03 18.87
CA LEU A 25 6.81 22.82 17.85
C LEU A 25 7.40 22.20 16.58
N ILE A 26 8.52 22.75 16.08
CA ILE A 26 9.20 22.22 14.90
C ILE A 26 9.69 20.79 15.16
N GLY A 27 10.30 20.54 16.31
CA GLY A 27 10.75 19.20 16.71
C GLY A 27 9.60 18.21 16.85
N GLY A 28 8.48 18.62 17.43
CA GLY A 28 7.26 17.80 17.55
C GLY A 28 6.64 17.48 16.20
N LEU A 29 6.58 18.46 15.30
CA LEU A 29 6.06 18.25 13.94
C LEU A 29 6.96 17.31 13.13
N ALA A 30 8.28 17.49 13.24
CA ALA A 30 9.26 16.62 12.58
C ALA A 30 9.17 15.17 13.11
N LEU A 31 9.03 15.00 14.42
CA LEU A 31 8.85 13.69 15.04
C LEU A 31 7.55 13.02 14.54
N LEU A 32 6.44 13.76 14.53
CA LEU A 32 5.16 13.27 14.03
C LEU A 32 5.26 12.86 12.57
N TYR A 33 5.94 13.62 11.73
CA TYR A 33 6.17 13.31 10.33
C TYR A 33 6.98 12.01 10.16
N VAL A 34 8.05 11.85 10.93
CA VAL A 34 8.86 10.61 10.93
C VAL A 34 8.02 9.41 11.36
N ILE A 35 7.18 9.55 12.39
CA ILE A 35 6.28 8.49 12.85
C ILE A 35 5.30 8.11 11.74
N LEU A 36 4.70 9.09 11.06
CA LEU A 36 3.78 8.85 9.94
C LEU A 36 4.45 8.15 8.74
N LEU A 37 5.74 8.38 8.52
CA LEU A 37 6.50 7.67 7.47
C LEU A 37 6.84 6.22 7.87
N ILE A 38 7.04 5.95 9.16
CA ILE A 38 7.44 4.62 9.65
C ILE A 38 6.22 3.70 9.80
N ILE A 39 5.07 4.21 10.25
CA ILE A 39 3.86 3.41 10.50
C ILE A 39 3.49 2.51 9.31
N PRO A 40 3.36 2.99 8.05
CA PRO A 40 2.96 2.15 6.93
C PRO A 40 3.97 1.04 6.62
N ASN A 41 5.25 1.25 6.91
CA ASN A 41 6.27 0.21 6.70
C ASN A 41 6.29 -0.86 7.79
N VAL A 42 5.84 -0.54 9.01
CA VAL A 42 5.82 -1.48 10.13
C VAL A 42 4.52 -2.29 10.16
N THR A 43 3.41 -1.71 9.66
CA THR A 43 2.09 -2.35 9.67
C THR A 43 1.79 -3.19 8.43
N ALA A 44 2.68 -3.27 7.46
CA ALA A 44 2.54 -4.19 6.33
C ALA A 44 2.60 -5.64 6.85
N VAL A 45 1.43 -6.21 7.09
CA VAL A 45 1.28 -7.61 7.49
C VAL A 45 1.62 -8.46 6.26
N LYS A 46 2.79 -9.10 6.28
CA LYS A 46 3.14 -10.06 5.23
C LYS A 46 2.31 -11.33 5.42
N PRO A 47 1.65 -11.83 4.37
CA PRO A 47 0.94 -13.10 4.43
C PRO A 47 1.92 -14.23 4.77
N LYS A 48 1.53 -15.13 5.66
CA LYS A 48 2.35 -16.29 6.03
C LYS A 48 2.41 -17.34 4.93
N SER A 49 1.36 -17.40 4.12
CA SER A 49 1.23 -18.29 2.97
C SER A 49 0.73 -17.48 1.78
N PRO A 50 1.62 -16.70 1.12
CA PRO A 50 1.18 -15.81 0.05
C PRO A 50 0.62 -16.61 -1.13
N ALA A 51 -0.58 -16.23 -1.57
CA ALA A 51 -1.26 -16.81 -2.71
C ALA A 51 -1.82 -15.71 -3.62
N LEU A 52 -1.86 -16.00 -4.91
CA LEU A 52 -2.51 -15.19 -5.90
C LEU A 52 -4.01 -15.51 -5.90
N LEU A 53 -4.82 -14.52 -5.58
CA LEU A 53 -6.26 -14.56 -5.81
C LEU A 53 -6.58 -13.91 -7.16
N ILE A 54 -7.23 -14.64 -8.03
CA ILE A 54 -7.74 -14.16 -9.30
C ILE A 54 -9.25 -13.96 -9.17
N GLN A 55 -9.71 -12.77 -9.48
CA GLN A 55 -11.14 -12.47 -9.56
C GLN A 55 -11.50 -12.02 -10.98
N VAL A 56 -12.63 -12.49 -11.48
CA VAL A 56 -13.20 -12.12 -12.76
C VAL A 56 -14.64 -11.68 -12.56
N ASP A 57 -14.98 -10.49 -13.03
CA ASP A 57 -16.30 -9.88 -12.84
C ASP A 57 -16.76 -9.87 -11.35
N GLY A 58 -15.80 -9.65 -10.44
CA GLY A 58 -16.02 -9.61 -8.99
C GLY A 58 -16.22 -10.98 -8.33
N LYS A 59 -16.07 -12.09 -9.07
CA LYS A 59 -16.16 -13.44 -8.54
C LYS A 59 -14.79 -14.09 -8.49
N GLU A 60 -14.54 -14.90 -7.49
CA GLU A 60 -13.32 -15.69 -7.40
C GLU A 60 -13.24 -16.67 -8.58
N TYR A 61 -12.16 -16.56 -9.36
CA TYR A 61 -11.81 -17.48 -10.44
C TYR A 61 -10.93 -18.62 -9.94
N GLY A 62 -10.01 -18.30 -9.03
CA GLY A 62 -9.14 -19.28 -8.39
C GLY A 62 -8.06 -18.64 -7.53
N THR A 63 -7.54 -19.45 -6.59
CA THR A 63 -6.44 -19.08 -5.71
C THR A 63 -5.24 -19.99 -5.95
N TYR A 64 -4.06 -19.41 -6.16
CA TYR A 64 -2.84 -20.13 -6.55
C TYR A 64 -1.66 -19.77 -5.66
N PRO A 65 -0.92 -20.74 -5.09
CA PRO A 65 0.22 -20.46 -4.25
C PRO A 65 1.36 -19.81 -5.06
N LEU A 66 2.02 -18.78 -4.49
CA LEU A 66 3.15 -18.12 -5.14
C LEU A 66 4.42 -18.98 -5.19
N THR A 67 4.44 -20.11 -4.48
CA THR A 67 5.60 -21.01 -4.40
C THR A 67 5.82 -21.85 -5.65
N THR A 68 4.82 -21.91 -6.55
CA THR A 68 4.86 -22.75 -7.75
C THR A 68 4.82 -21.87 -8.99
N ASP A 69 5.90 -21.89 -9.76
CA ASP A 69 5.97 -21.17 -11.04
C ASP A 69 5.00 -21.79 -12.06
N ARG A 70 4.16 -20.95 -12.66
CA ARG A 70 3.18 -21.36 -13.68
C ARG A 70 2.62 -20.18 -14.46
N ASP A 71 2.10 -20.49 -15.65
CA ASP A 71 1.25 -19.59 -16.42
C ASP A 71 -0.20 -20.00 -16.21
N ILE A 72 -1.07 -19.02 -16.02
CA ILE A 72 -2.51 -19.21 -15.79
C ILE A 72 -3.26 -18.43 -16.85
N GLU A 73 -4.01 -19.13 -17.67
CA GLU A 73 -4.92 -18.53 -18.65
C GLU A 73 -6.24 -18.14 -17.97
N ILE A 74 -6.70 -16.94 -18.23
CA ILE A 74 -7.91 -16.37 -17.65
C ILE A 74 -8.85 -15.98 -18.78
N ASN A 75 -9.99 -16.67 -18.90
CA ASN A 75 -11.06 -16.40 -19.88
C ASN A 75 -10.57 -16.36 -21.34
N ASP A 76 -9.60 -17.17 -21.73
CA ASP A 76 -9.02 -17.24 -23.08
C ASP A 76 -8.47 -15.90 -23.62
N SER A 77 -8.45 -14.86 -22.82
CA SER A 77 -8.09 -13.49 -23.21
C SER A 77 -6.85 -12.96 -22.50
N ASN A 78 -6.62 -13.38 -21.28
CA ASN A 78 -5.52 -12.90 -20.44
C ASN A 78 -4.68 -14.06 -19.93
N VAL A 79 -3.37 -13.84 -19.83
CA VAL A 79 -2.45 -14.79 -19.21
C VAL A 79 -1.65 -14.08 -18.14
N CYS A 80 -1.67 -14.60 -16.91
CA CYS A 80 -0.78 -14.17 -15.86
C CYS A 80 0.29 -15.23 -15.58
N ARG A 81 1.45 -14.81 -15.16
CA ARG A 81 2.59 -15.68 -14.83
C ARG A 81 2.96 -15.50 -13.36
N ILE A 82 3.08 -16.62 -12.67
CA ILE A 82 3.75 -16.71 -11.37
C ILE A 82 5.17 -17.19 -11.65
N GLN A 83 6.18 -16.40 -11.24
CA GLN A 83 7.57 -16.75 -11.40
C GLN A 83 8.41 -16.19 -10.26
N ASN A 84 9.17 -17.04 -9.57
CA ASN A 84 10.02 -16.67 -8.43
C ASN A 84 9.24 -15.88 -7.35
N GLY A 85 8.01 -16.29 -7.02
CA GLY A 85 7.16 -15.63 -6.04
C GLY A 85 6.58 -14.28 -6.46
N LYS A 86 6.68 -13.94 -7.75
CA LYS A 86 6.13 -12.71 -8.34
C LYS A 86 5.07 -13.04 -9.36
N VAL A 87 4.08 -12.16 -9.44
CA VAL A 87 2.97 -12.28 -10.40
C VAL A 87 2.98 -11.11 -11.34
N LYS A 88 2.82 -11.38 -12.62
CA LYS A 88 2.71 -10.38 -13.67
C LYS A 88 1.70 -10.79 -14.73
N MET A 89 0.95 -9.84 -15.28
CA MET A 89 0.20 -10.07 -16.51
C MET A 89 1.17 -10.10 -17.69
N ILE A 90 1.17 -11.17 -18.48
CA ILE A 90 2.09 -11.34 -19.62
C ILE A 90 1.39 -11.25 -20.96
N SER A 91 0.08 -11.47 -20.99
CA SER A 91 -0.76 -11.32 -22.20
C SER A 91 -2.14 -10.82 -21.81
N ALA A 92 -2.69 -9.94 -22.61
CA ALA A 92 -4.07 -9.45 -22.51
C ALA A 92 -4.54 -8.94 -23.86
N ASP A 93 -5.82 -9.12 -24.15
CA ASP A 93 -6.45 -8.60 -25.38
C ASP A 93 -7.05 -7.19 -25.21
N CYS A 94 -6.76 -6.53 -24.10
CA CYS A 94 -7.24 -5.18 -23.85
C CYS A 94 -6.51 -4.14 -24.74
N PRO A 95 -7.21 -3.10 -25.24
CA PRO A 95 -6.65 -2.14 -26.20
C PRO A 95 -5.39 -1.41 -25.70
N ASP A 96 -5.41 -1.00 -24.44
CA ASP A 96 -4.34 -0.16 -23.85
C ASP A 96 -3.20 -0.98 -23.25
N GLN A 97 -3.41 -2.27 -23.00
CA GLN A 97 -2.44 -3.22 -22.40
C GLN A 97 -1.75 -2.69 -21.12
N ILE A 98 -2.42 -1.83 -20.36
CA ILE A 98 -1.89 -1.22 -19.13
C ILE A 98 -1.57 -2.31 -18.10
N CYS A 99 -2.42 -3.32 -17.97
CA CYS A 99 -2.21 -4.43 -17.04
C CYS A 99 -0.91 -5.23 -17.30
N ILE A 100 -0.42 -5.26 -18.55
CA ILE A 100 0.87 -5.88 -18.89
C ILE A 100 2.04 -4.96 -18.50
N GLN A 101 1.83 -3.64 -18.53
CA GLN A 101 2.85 -2.64 -18.20
C GLN A 101 2.98 -2.42 -16.70
N GLU A 102 2.00 -2.85 -15.89
CA GLU A 102 2.08 -2.76 -14.44
C GLU A 102 3.25 -3.56 -13.87
N SER A 103 3.78 -3.09 -12.75
CA SER A 103 4.86 -3.77 -12.03
C SER A 103 4.39 -5.12 -11.50
N ALA A 104 5.29 -6.10 -11.46
CA ALA A 104 5.00 -7.38 -10.84
C ALA A 104 4.66 -7.19 -9.35
N ILE A 105 3.65 -7.91 -8.89
CA ILE A 105 3.24 -7.96 -7.48
C ILE A 105 3.83 -9.20 -6.81
N ASP A 106 4.07 -9.15 -5.50
CA ASP A 106 4.72 -10.23 -4.74
C ASP A 106 4.15 -10.36 -3.32
N GLU A 107 4.80 -11.11 -2.46
CA GLU A 107 4.40 -11.31 -1.05
C GLU A 107 4.24 -10.01 -0.24
N ASN A 108 4.79 -8.89 -0.70
CA ASN A 108 4.62 -7.59 -0.05
C ASN A 108 3.29 -6.94 -0.41
N GLY A 109 2.50 -7.58 -1.26
CA GLY A 109 1.20 -7.12 -1.71
C GLY A 109 1.23 -6.51 -3.11
N GLY A 110 0.13 -5.87 -3.46
CA GLY A 110 -0.09 -5.25 -4.75
C GLY A 110 -1.34 -5.82 -5.43
N THR A 111 -1.77 -5.13 -6.47
CA THR A 111 -2.93 -5.52 -7.27
C THR A 111 -2.68 -5.15 -8.72
N ILE A 112 -2.96 -6.06 -9.64
CA ILE A 112 -2.97 -5.80 -11.09
C ILE A 112 -4.43 -5.85 -11.54
N VAL A 113 -4.88 -4.83 -12.27
CA VAL A 113 -6.27 -4.71 -12.71
C VAL A 113 -6.35 -4.59 -14.23
N CYS A 114 -7.14 -5.45 -14.85
CA CYS A 114 -7.54 -5.32 -16.24
C CYS A 114 -9.03 -4.94 -16.32
N LEU A 115 -9.33 -3.66 -16.42
CA LEU A 115 -10.70 -3.14 -16.41
C LEU A 115 -11.56 -3.63 -17.58
N PRO A 116 -11.07 -3.66 -18.84
CA PRO A 116 -11.88 -4.14 -19.95
C PRO A 116 -12.34 -5.59 -19.77
N ASN A 117 -11.48 -6.44 -19.21
CA ASN A 117 -11.75 -7.85 -18.98
C ASN A 117 -12.25 -8.14 -17.55
N LYS A 118 -12.42 -7.09 -16.71
CA LYS A 118 -12.88 -7.18 -15.32
C LYS A 118 -12.09 -8.17 -14.47
N ILE A 119 -10.77 -8.25 -14.72
CA ILE A 119 -9.85 -9.14 -14.01
C ILE A 119 -9.12 -8.36 -12.95
N VAL A 120 -9.05 -8.92 -11.76
CA VAL A 120 -8.28 -8.41 -10.62
C VAL A 120 -7.37 -9.53 -10.11
N LEU A 121 -6.07 -9.25 -10.06
CA LEU A 121 -5.05 -10.10 -9.46
C LEU A 121 -4.63 -9.46 -8.15
N SER A 122 -4.74 -10.16 -7.03
CA SER A 122 -4.33 -9.66 -5.71
C SER A 122 -3.60 -10.73 -4.91
N ILE A 123 -2.72 -10.31 -4.01
CA ILE A 123 -2.02 -11.23 -3.11
C ILE A 123 -2.77 -11.29 -1.79
N VAL A 124 -3.10 -12.50 -1.37
CA VAL A 124 -3.85 -12.81 -0.14
C VAL A 124 -3.09 -13.85 0.70
N ASP A 125 -3.49 -14.06 1.95
CA ASP A 125 -3.04 -15.23 2.72
C ASP A 125 -3.93 -16.42 2.35
N ALA A 126 -3.32 -17.52 1.88
CA ALA A 126 -4.05 -18.72 1.47
C ALA A 126 -4.93 -19.32 2.58
N LYS A 127 -4.61 -19.03 3.85
CA LYS A 127 -5.41 -19.48 5.00
C LYS A 127 -6.66 -18.66 5.25
N GLU A 128 -6.71 -17.42 4.75
CA GLU A 128 -7.88 -16.55 4.90
C GLU A 128 -8.89 -16.75 3.76
N SER A 129 -8.44 -17.23 2.59
CA SER A 129 -9.32 -17.46 1.45
C SER A 129 -10.22 -18.69 1.58
N GLU A 130 -9.88 -19.66 2.42
CA GLU A 130 -10.74 -20.85 2.66
C GLU A 130 -11.89 -20.59 3.67
N GLY A 131 -11.93 -19.41 4.31
CA GLY A 131 -12.94 -19.07 5.33
C GLY A 131 -13.76 -17.82 5.07
N GLY A 132 -13.56 -17.15 3.97
CA GLY A 132 -14.17 -15.85 3.69
C GLY A 132 -15.44 -15.90 2.84
N GLU A 133 -16.49 -16.53 3.34
CA GLU A 133 -17.85 -16.16 2.95
C GLU A 133 -18.12 -14.77 3.53
N LEU A 134 -17.85 -13.74 2.72
CA LEU A 134 -18.22 -12.37 3.05
C LEU A 134 -19.73 -12.24 3.04
N ASP A 135 -20.33 -12.56 4.17
CA ASP A 135 -21.73 -12.25 4.50
C ASP A 135 -21.83 -10.72 4.70
N GLY A 136 -21.92 -10.01 3.61
CA GLY A 136 -22.03 -8.56 3.54
C GLY A 136 -23.22 -8.13 2.68
N VAL A 137 -24.40 -8.71 2.90
CA VAL A 137 -25.63 -8.19 2.33
C VAL A 137 -26.12 -7.04 3.20
N ALA A 138 -25.73 -5.83 2.88
CA ALA A 138 -26.43 -4.64 3.32
C ALA A 138 -27.73 -4.53 2.51
N ARG A 139 -28.87 -4.69 3.17
CA ARG A 139 -30.20 -4.32 2.69
C ARG A 139 -30.39 -2.81 2.80
#